data_61aa78936b2fb3a9c4a8887d5afec0dd
#
_entry.id   61aa78936b2fb3a9c4a8887d5afec0dd
#
_cell.length_a   1.000
_cell.length_b   1.000
_cell.length_c   1.000
_cell.angle_alpha   90.00
_cell.angle_beta   90.00
_cell.angle_gamma   90.00
#
_symmetry.space_group_name_H-M   'P 1'
#
loop_
_entity.id
_entity.type
_entity.pdbx_description
1 polymer ?
#
loop_
_entity_poly.entity_id
_entity_poly.type
_entity_poly.pdbx_seq_one_letter_code
_entity_poly.pdbx_strand_id
1 'polypeptide(L)'
;MDPELEAFIPLFPRTDLADPVAARGRFSELAAAVPVPDTTDLDVEDRTVPADPAVPVRIYRPRRADPVKRGQAALVWLHGGGFVMGDLDTEHPWATLIANGSGVTVISVGYRLAPEHPFPAALDDAYAVLRWTAEHAAALGIDPERIAVGGHSAGGGLAAGVALRARDERGPAIRFQLLNQPGLDDRQETWSARNFTDTPWFNRDKARAAWRHYLGSAPATPYAAPARAEDLSALPPAYIATAELCPNRDEDLIYAQRLLQAGVSVELHQWPGTFHGSQAIVSAEVSQRQNAELGAALRRALAG
;
A
#
# COMPACT_ATOMS: atom_id res chain seq x y z
N MET A 1 -20.99 -12.14 0.39
CA MET A 1 -19.64 -12.70 0.59
C MET A 1 -19.39 -13.74 -0.50
N ASP A 2 -18.20 -13.72 -1.08
CA ASP A 2 -17.78 -14.78 -2.00
C ASP A 2 -17.63 -16.11 -1.23
N PRO A 3 -18.24 -17.23 -1.70
CA PRO A 3 -18.21 -18.50 -0.97
C PRO A 3 -16.80 -19.07 -0.76
N GLU A 4 -15.87 -18.83 -1.69
CA GLU A 4 -14.49 -19.29 -1.55
C GLU A 4 -13.74 -18.54 -0.43
N LEU A 5 -14.11 -17.28 -0.19
CA LEU A 5 -13.54 -16.47 0.90
C LEU A 5 -14.17 -16.80 2.25
N GLU A 6 -15.47 -17.12 2.27
CA GLU A 6 -16.22 -17.36 3.51
C GLU A 6 -15.64 -18.52 4.31
N ALA A 7 -15.20 -19.59 3.63
CA ALA A 7 -14.60 -20.77 4.26
C ALA A 7 -13.33 -20.45 5.09
N PHE A 8 -12.62 -19.38 4.78
CA PHE A 8 -11.38 -18.98 5.46
C PHE A 8 -11.59 -18.02 6.62
N ILE A 9 -12.77 -17.39 6.76
CA ILE A 9 -13.04 -16.40 7.83
C ILE A 9 -12.72 -16.97 9.23
N PRO A 10 -13.08 -18.21 9.58
CA PRO A 10 -12.77 -18.75 10.91
C PRO A 10 -11.25 -18.88 11.20
N LEU A 11 -10.42 -18.87 10.17
CA LEU A 11 -8.96 -19.00 10.29
C LEU A 11 -8.26 -17.68 10.57
N PHE A 12 -8.94 -16.54 10.34
CA PHE A 12 -8.36 -15.23 10.64
C PHE A 12 -8.30 -15.01 12.15
N PRO A 13 -7.12 -14.63 12.69
CA PRO A 13 -6.98 -14.34 14.10
C PRO A 13 -7.83 -13.13 14.50
N ARG A 14 -8.44 -13.21 15.66
CA ARG A 14 -9.08 -12.04 16.26
C ARG A 14 -7.99 -11.12 16.80
N THR A 15 -7.59 -10.14 16.01
CA THR A 15 -6.64 -9.11 16.42
C THR A 15 -7.41 -7.93 17.02
N ASP A 16 -6.93 -7.43 18.15
CA ASP A 16 -7.39 -6.16 18.72
C ASP A 16 -6.29 -5.11 18.54
N LEU A 17 -6.57 -4.08 17.76
CA LEU A 17 -5.62 -2.99 17.54
C LEU A 17 -5.54 -2.03 18.74
N ALA A 18 -6.33 -2.22 19.79
CA ALA A 18 -6.13 -1.51 21.05
C ALA A 18 -4.82 -1.94 21.75
N ASP A 19 -4.35 -3.19 21.49
CA ASP A 19 -3.03 -3.67 21.89
C ASP A 19 -2.17 -3.93 20.64
N PRO A 20 -1.45 -2.93 20.11
CA PRO A 20 -0.67 -3.07 18.88
C PRO A 20 0.50 -4.05 19.03
N VAL A 21 1.06 -4.25 20.22
CA VAL A 21 2.17 -5.19 20.47
C VAL A 21 1.70 -6.63 20.28
N ALA A 22 0.58 -6.99 20.93
CA ALA A 22 -0.02 -8.32 20.73
C ALA A 22 -0.52 -8.52 19.30
N ALA A 23 -1.04 -7.47 18.66
CA ALA A 23 -1.50 -7.51 17.28
C ALA A 23 -0.36 -7.81 16.30
N ARG A 24 0.84 -7.24 16.49
CA ARG A 24 2.05 -7.51 15.67
C ARG A 24 2.43 -8.99 15.69
N GLY A 25 2.51 -9.61 16.88
CA GLY A 25 2.86 -11.01 17.00
C GLY A 25 1.90 -11.91 16.21
N ARG A 26 0.59 -11.69 16.37
CA ARG A 26 -0.44 -12.46 15.63
C ARG A 26 -0.41 -12.21 14.12
N PHE A 27 -0.10 -10.97 13.71
CA PHE A 27 0.05 -10.63 12.29
C PHE A 27 1.25 -11.33 11.67
N SER A 28 2.39 -11.38 12.35
CA SER A 28 3.59 -12.10 11.92
C SER A 28 3.33 -13.60 11.83
N GLU A 29 2.61 -14.21 12.81
CA GLU A 29 2.21 -15.61 12.76
C GLU A 29 1.33 -15.92 11.55
N LEU A 30 0.35 -15.05 11.26
CA LEU A 30 -0.50 -15.20 10.08
C LEU A 30 0.29 -15.08 8.78
N ALA A 31 1.16 -14.07 8.68
CA ALA A 31 1.99 -13.84 7.49
C ALA A 31 2.94 -15.03 7.23
N ALA A 32 3.50 -15.63 8.28
CA ALA A 32 4.36 -16.82 8.17
C ALA A 32 3.60 -18.06 7.65
N ALA A 33 2.28 -18.10 7.76
CA ALA A 33 1.46 -19.18 7.22
C ALA A 33 1.09 -18.97 5.73
N VAL A 34 1.31 -17.78 5.17
CA VAL A 34 1.08 -17.50 3.75
C VAL A 34 2.22 -18.09 2.92
N PRO A 35 1.94 -18.91 1.90
CA PRO A 35 2.99 -19.43 1.03
C PRO A 35 3.74 -18.27 0.34
N VAL A 36 5.06 -18.29 0.44
CA VAL A 36 5.90 -17.32 -0.28
C VAL A 36 5.90 -17.71 -1.77
N PRO A 37 5.56 -16.78 -2.69
CA PRO A 37 5.68 -17.03 -4.11
C PRO A 37 7.13 -17.34 -4.52
N ASP A 38 7.31 -18.02 -5.65
CA ASP A 38 8.64 -18.35 -6.18
C ASP A 38 9.45 -17.06 -6.45
N THR A 39 10.68 -17.04 -5.91
CA THR A 39 11.63 -15.94 -6.07
C THR A 39 12.76 -16.26 -7.04
N THR A 40 12.70 -17.39 -7.76
CA THR A 40 13.77 -17.85 -8.66
C THR A 40 14.13 -16.83 -9.73
N ASP A 41 13.14 -16.09 -10.24
CA ASP A 41 13.33 -15.05 -11.24
C ASP A 41 13.58 -13.64 -10.65
N LEU A 42 13.82 -13.53 -9.33
CA LEU A 42 14.09 -12.29 -8.62
C LEU A 42 15.47 -12.29 -7.97
N ASP A 43 16.16 -11.16 -8.02
CA ASP A 43 17.22 -10.82 -7.08
C ASP A 43 16.61 -10.06 -5.92
N VAL A 44 16.73 -10.61 -4.71
CA VAL A 44 16.18 -10.01 -3.48
C VAL A 44 17.34 -9.60 -2.59
N GLU A 45 17.36 -8.33 -2.19
CA GLU A 45 18.41 -7.80 -1.32
C GLU A 45 17.84 -6.85 -0.26
N ASP A 46 18.36 -6.93 0.96
CA ASP A 46 18.07 -5.99 2.03
C ASP A 46 19.07 -4.83 1.99
N ARG A 47 18.56 -3.61 2.11
CA ARG A 47 19.37 -2.39 2.20
C ARG A 47 18.84 -1.45 3.28
N THR A 48 19.68 -0.51 3.65
CA THR A 48 19.33 0.60 4.54
C THR A 48 19.47 1.91 3.77
N VAL A 49 18.38 2.65 3.66
CA VAL A 49 18.37 3.99 3.09
C VAL A 49 18.91 4.97 4.12
N PRO A 50 19.95 5.77 3.78
CA PRO A 50 20.49 6.76 4.68
C PRO A 50 19.50 7.92 4.85
N ALA A 51 18.83 7.94 5.98
CA ALA A 51 17.90 8.96 6.43
C ALA A 51 18.11 9.17 7.94
N ASP A 52 17.38 10.05 8.57
CA ASP A 52 17.41 10.25 10.01
C ASP A 52 15.98 10.08 10.59
N PRO A 53 15.73 8.92 11.19
CA PRO A 53 16.56 7.71 11.28
C PRO A 53 16.69 6.97 9.94
N ALA A 54 17.67 6.07 9.84
CA ALA A 54 17.86 5.22 8.66
C ALA A 54 16.68 4.26 8.46
N VAL A 55 16.27 4.06 7.19
CA VAL A 55 15.07 3.28 6.84
C VAL A 55 15.47 1.96 6.18
N PRO A 56 15.08 0.79 6.74
CA PRO A 56 15.30 -0.49 6.09
C PRO A 56 14.39 -0.66 4.88
N VAL A 57 14.93 -1.25 3.81
CA VAL A 57 14.18 -1.59 2.60
C VAL A 57 14.58 -2.97 2.10
N ARG A 58 13.65 -3.65 1.43
CA ARG A 58 13.94 -4.88 0.67
C ARG A 58 13.62 -4.66 -0.79
N ILE A 59 14.61 -4.90 -1.65
CA ILE A 59 14.52 -4.65 -3.10
C ILE A 59 14.35 -5.98 -3.81
N TYR A 60 13.30 -6.08 -4.63
CA TYR A 60 12.97 -7.22 -5.48
C TYR A 60 13.19 -6.82 -6.92
N ARG A 61 14.22 -7.36 -7.55
CA ARG A 61 14.60 -7.01 -8.93
C ARG A 61 14.39 -8.19 -9.86
N PRO A 62 13.48 -8.08 -10.86
CA PRO A 62 13.31 -9.14 -11.87
C PRO A 62 14.61 -9.38 -12.65
N ARG A 63 15.09 -10.64 -12.70
CA ARG A 63 16.33 -11.03 -13.43
C ARG A 63 16.20 -10.94 -14.94
N ARG A 64 14.99 -11.14 -15.45
CA ARG A 64 14.67 -11.07 -16.89
C ARG A 64 14.36 -9.66 -17.37
N ALA A 65 14.81 -8.66 -16.65
CA ALA A 65 14.72 -7.30 -17.15
C ALA A 65 15.45 -7.22 -18.50
N ASP A 66 14.73 -6.84 -19.53
CA ASP A 66 15.32 -6.58 -20.84
C ASP A 66 16.44 -5.54 -20.64
N PRO A 67 17.70 -5.84 -21.04
CA PRO A 67 18.80 -4.90 -20.88
C PRO A 67 18.66 -3.69 -21.83
N VAL A 68 17.44 -3.38 -22.26
CA VAL A 68 17.15 -2.26 -23.13
C VAL A 68 17.47 -0.95 -22.44
N LYS A 69 18.39 -0.25 -22.99
CA LYS A 69 18.74 1.18 -23.12
C LYS A 69 18.13 2.24 -22.17
N ARG A 70 17.12 1.95 -21.38
CA ARG A 70 16.54 2.74 -20.29
C ARG A 70 16.48 1.87 -19.05
N GLY A 71 16.76 2.41 -17.86
CA GLY A 71 16.66 1.69 -16.59
C GLY A 71 15.29 1.03 -16.38
N GLN A 72 15.19 0.13 -15.42
CA GLN A 72 13.93 -0.53 -15.06
C GLN A 72 12.94 0.45 -14.45
N ALA A 73 11.64 0.19 -14.61
CA ALA A 73 10.63 0.87 -13.80
C ALA A 73 10.71 0.40 -12.34
N ALA A 74 10.32 1.26 -11.40
CA ALA A 74 10.31 0.94 -9.98
C ALA A 74 9.01 1.30 -9.29
N LEU A 75 8.69 0.54 -8.24
CA LEU A 75 7.60 0.79 -7.31
C LEU A 75 8.17 0.92 -5.90
N VAL A 76 7.99 2.06 -5.26
CA VAL A 76 8.15 2.19 -3.80
C VAL A 76 6.86 1.68 -3.16
N TRP A 77 6.96 0.56 -2.44
CA TRP A 77 5.82 -0.18 -1.92
C TRP A 77 5.75 -0.12 -0.40
N LEU A 78 4.57 0.22 0.11
CA LEU A 78 4.30 0.44 1.53
C LEU A 78 3.31 -0.62 2.02
N HIS A 79 3.72 -1.37 3.05
CA HIS A 79 2.93 -2.48 3.57
C HIS A 79 1.65 -2.03 4.29
N GLY A 80 0.70 -2.94 4.43
CA GLY A 80 -0.49 -2.77 5.25
C GLY A 80 -0.21 -2.97 6.75
N GLY A 81 -1.28 -2.96 7.55
CA GLY A 81 -1.19 -3.24 8.99
C GLY A 81 -1.69 -2.12 9.89
N GLY A 82 -2.56 -1.24 9.39
CA GLY A 82 -3.22 -0.19 10.20
C GLY A 82 -2.23 0.80 10.82
N PHE A 83 -1.07 1.02 10.17
CA PHE A 83 0.04 1.86 10.67
C PHE A 83 0.74 1.33 11.93
N VAL A 84 0.28 0.24 12.52
CA VAL A 84 0.76 -0.30 13.80
C VAL A 84 1.41 -1.68 13.68
N MET A 85 1.24 -2.36 12.56
CA MET A 85 1.75 -3.70 12.26
C MET A 85 2.42 -3.73 10.89
N GLY A 86 3.14 -4.80 10.62
CA GLY A 86 3.81 -5.03 9.35
C GLY A 86 5.30 -4.72 9.40
N ASP A 87 6.04 -5.38 8.55
CA ASP A 87 7.48 -5.24 8.34
C ASP A 87 7.88 -5.83 6.98
N LEU A 88 9.17 -5.88 6.68
CA LEU A 88 9.68 -6.42 5.42
C LEU A 88 9.41 -7.93 5.25
N ASP A 89 9.31 -8.67 6.35
CA ASP A 89 9.10 -10.13 6.31
C ASP A 89 7.62 -10.46 6.10
N THR A 90 6.73 -9.76 6.79
CA THR A 90 5.28 -9.92 6.62
C THR A 90 4.81 -9.47 5.24
N GLU A 91 5.53 -8.54 4.61
CA GLU A 91 5.23 -8.03 3.27
C GLU A 91 5.92 -8.81 2.15
N HIS A 92 6.87 -9.71 2.49
CA HIS A 92 7.65 -10.46 1.50
C HIS A 92 6.81 -11.20 0.45
N PRO A 93 5.72 -11.93 0.80
CA PRO A 93 4.87 -12.58 -0.20
C PRO A 93 4.24 -11.61 -1.19
N TRP A 94 3.79 -10.45 -0.72
CA TRP A 94 3.13 -9.42 -1.54
C TRP A 94 4.09 -8.73 -2.50
N ALA A 95 5.22 -8.27 -1.99
CA ALA A 95 6.25 -7.63 -2.80
C ALA A 95 6.78 -8.58 -3.89
N THR A 96 6.95 -9.87 -3.55
CA THR A 96 7.33 -10.92 -4.51
C THR A 96 6.26 -11.10 -5.60
N LEU A 97 4.99 -11.18 -5.21
CA LEU A 97 3.87 -11.34 -6.15
C LEU A 97 3.77 -10.14 -7.10
N ILE A 98 3.92 -8.93 -6.60
CA ILE A 98 3.87 -7.71 -7.40
C ILE A 98 5.06 -7.65 -8.36
N ALA A 99 6.28 -7.95 -7.90
CA ALA A 99 7.47 -7.95 -8.73
C ALA A 99 7.36 -8.97 -9.87
N ASN A 100 6.94 -10.21 -9.57
CA ASN A 100 6.72 -11.26 -10.56
C ASN A 100 5.61 -10.89 -11.57
N GLY A 101 4.48 -10.38 -11.08
CA GLY A 101 3.31 -10.06 -11.90
C GLY A 101 3.50 -8.84 -12.79
N SER A 102 4.30 -7.87 -12.36
CA SER A 102 4.52 -6.61 -13.09
C SER A 102 5.80 -6.59 -13.92
N GLY A 103 6.83 -7.31 -13.50
CA GLY A 103 8.18 -7.18 -14.07
C GLY A 103 8.89 -5.87 -13.69
N VAL A 104 8.43 -5.20 -12.63
CA VAL A 104 8.94 -3.91 -12.12
C VAL A 104 9.79 -4.17 -10.89
N THR A 105 10.86 -3.40 -10.69
CA THR A 105 11.64 -3.44 -9.43
C THR A 105 10.75 -2.92 -8.29
N VAL A 106 10.55 -3.74 -7.25
CA VAL A 106 9.78 -3.35 -6.06
C VAL A 106 10.73 -3.05 -4.92
N ILE A 107 10.58 -1.87 -4.30
CA ILE A 107 11.32 -1.42 -3.13
C ILE A 107 10.32 -1.38 -1.97
N SER A 108 10.26 -2.47 -1.20
CA SER A 108 9.43 -2.59 0.00
C SER A 108 10.06 -1.81 1.15
N VAL A 109 9.27 -1.01 1.84
CA VAL A 109 9.73 -0.06 2.86
C VAL A 109 9.35 -0.55 4.25
N GLY A 110 10.35 -0.75 5.11
CA GLY A 110 10.15 -1.00 6.54
C GLY A 110 10.00 0.31 7.31
N TYR A 111 8.90 1.01 7.14
CA TYR A 111 8.64 2.29 7.80
C TYR A 111 8.33 2.14 9.29
N ARG A 112 8.61 3.16 10.08
CA ARG A 112 8.35 3.20 11.52
C ARG A 112 6.85 3.12 11.82
N LEU A 113 6.52 2.38 12.88
CA LEU A 113 5.14 2.09 13.25
C LEU A 113 4.67 2.94 14.44
N ALA A 114 3.40 3.27 14.43
CA ALA A 114 2.68 3.79 15.58
C ALA A 114 2.35 2.63 16.56
N PRO A 115 2.10 2.90 17.84
CA PRO A 115 2.08 4.21 18.48
C PRO A 115 3.44 4.75 18.89
N GLU A 116 4.53 3.97 18.78
CA GLU A 116 5.88 4.39 19.18
C GLU A 116 6.36 5.56 18.33
N HIS A 117 5.99 5.55 17.06
CA HIS A 117 6.33 6.58 16.08
C HIS A 117 5.07 7.03 15.33
N PRO A 118 4.24 7.90 15.93
CA PRO A 118 3.04 8.40 15.28
C PRO A 118 3.37 9.29 14.06
N PHE A 119 2.34 9.72 13.35
CA PHE A 119 2.48 10.70 12.27
C PHE A 119 3.32 11.92 12.72
N PRO A 120 4.31 12.34 11.91
CA PRO A 120 4.52 11.98 10.49
C PRO A 120 5.56 10.87 10.22
N ALA A 121 6.03 10.13 11.22
CA ALA A 121 7.20 9.26 11.12
C ALA A 121 7.16 8.29 9.92
N ALA A 122 6.06 7.53 9.76
CA ALA A 122 5.92 6.60 8.63
C ALA A 122 5.92 7.30 7.26
N LEU A 123 5.30 8.48 7.18
CA LEU A 123 5.28 9.29 5.96
C LEU A 123 6.68 9.82 5.63
N ASP A 124 7.42 10.27 6.63
CA ASP A 124 8.79 10.77 6.45
C ASP A 124 9.72 9.67 5.95
N ASP A 125 9.60 8.45 6.51
CA ASP A 125 10.36 7.29 6.07
C ASP A 125 10.03 6.93 4.61
N ALA A 126 8.74 6.85 4.28
CA ALA A 126 8.28 6.54 2.92
C ALA A 126 8.76 7.58 1.90
N TYR A 127 8.68 8.87 2.25
CA TYR A 127 9.13 9.96 1.39
C TYR A 127 10.66 9.99 1.24
N ALA A 128 11.41 9.68 2.31
CA ALA A 128 12.86 9.55 2.25
C ALA A 128 13.29 8.43 1.30
N VAL A 129 12.60 7.28 1.31
CA VAL A 129 12.87 6.17 0.38
C VAL A 129 12.55 6.57 -1.06
N LEU A 130 11.44 7.28 -1.31
CA LEU A 130 11.13 7.79 -2.65
C LEU A 130 12.23 8.71 -3.17
N ARG A 131 12.67 9.67 -2.35
CA ARG A 131 13.76 10.59 -2.71
C ARG A 131 15.06 9.85 -3.00
N TRP A 132 15.44 8.94 -2.09
CA TRP A 132 16.65 8.13 -2.27
C TRP A 132 16.58 7.29 -3.56
N THR A 133 15.42 6.70 -3.88
CA THR A 133 15.22 5.92 -5.10
C THR A 133 15.46 6.77 -6.35
N ALA A 134 14.93 7.99 -6.38
CA ALA A 134 15.10 8.90 -7.50
C ALA A 134 16.55 9.41 -7.62
N GLU A 135 17.16 9.79 -6.51
CA GLU A 135 18.53 10.30 -6.44
C GLU A 135 19.57 9.23 -6.83
N HIS A 136 19.30 7.94 -6.54
CA HIS A 136 20.19 6.82 -6.82
C HIS A 136 19.71 5.94 -7.98
N ALA A 137 18.77 6.43 -8.79
CA ALA A 137 18.13 5.65 -9.85
C ALA A 137 19.14 4.99 -10.79
N ALA A 138 20.18 5.70 -11.23
CA ALA A 138 21.23 5.17 -12.10
C ALA A 138 22.01 4.02 -11.43
N ALA A 139 22.36 4.14 -10.15
CA ALA A 139 23.08 3.10 -9.41
C ALA A 139 22.20 1.87 -9.12
N LEU A 140 20.88 2.09 -9.05
CA LEU A 140 19.88 1.03 -8.88
C LEU A 140 19.45 0.37 -10.20
N GLY A 141 19.89 0.91 -11.34
CA GLY A 141 19.44 0.48 -12.66
C GLY A 141 17.99 0.88 -12.96
N ILE A 142 17.48 1.94 -12.32
CA ILE A 142 16.10 2.43 -12.42
C ILE A 142 16.04 3.63 -13.36
N ASP A 143 14.94 3.75 -14.11
CA ASP A 143 14.60 4.95 -14.86
C ASP A 143 13.85 5.92 -13.91
N PRO A 144 14.41 7.11 -13.58
CA PRO A 144 13.79 8.04 -12.66
C PRO A 144 12.44 8.59 -13.14
N GLU A 145 12.15 8.55 -14.45
CA GLU A 145 10.87 8.96 -15.02
C GLU A 145 9.78 7.87 -14.89
N ARG A 146 10.14 6.69 -14.39
CA ARG A 146 9.27 5.52 -14.28
C ARG A 146 9.18 4.98 -12.86
N ILE A 147 9.11 5.87 -11.89
CA ILE A 147 8.93 5.54 -10.47
C ILE A 147 7.45 5.68 -10.10
N ALA A 148 6.88 4.61 -9.55
CA ALA A 148 5.56 4.61 -8.94
C ALA A 148 5.67 4.55 -7.42
N VAL A 149 4.62 5.00 -6.74
CA VAL A 149 4.39 4.74 -5.32
C VAL A 149 3.14 3.89 -5.17
N GLY A 150 3.11 3.02 -4.18
CA GLY A 150 1.92 2.22 -3.94
C GLY A 150 1.93 1.58 -2.56
N GLY A 151 0.80 0.99 -2.21
CA GLY A 151 0.68 0.31 -0.94
C GLY A 151 -0.68 -0.32 -0.74
N HIS A 152 -0.75 -1.13 0.31
CA HIS A 152 -1.95 -1.81 0.74
C HIS A 152 -2.47 -1.21 2.04
N SER A 153 -3.78 -0.95 2.14
CA SER A 153 -4.42 -0.50 3.37
C SER A 153 -3.78 0.79 3.93
N ALA A 154 -3.21 0.76 5.12
CA ALA A 154 -2.43 1.85 5.71
C ALA A 154 -1.31 2.32 4.76
N GLY A 155 -0.59 1.38 4.13
CA GLY A 155 0.44 1.70 3.14
C GLY A 155 -0.12 2.38 1.89
N GLY A 156 -1.35 2.05 1.49
CA GLY A 156 -2.04 2.75 0.41
C GLY A 156 -2.36 4.21 0.77
N GLY A 157 -2.77 4.47 2.01
CA GLY A 157 -2.95 5.82 2.54
C GLY A 157 -1.63 6.60 2.58
N LEU A 158 -0.55 5.96 3.06
CA LEU A 158 0.79 6.55 3.04
C LEU A 158 1.24 6.88 1.62
N ALA A 159 1.01 5.98 0.64
CA ALA A 159 1.39 6.22 -0.75
C ALA A 159 0.67 7.43 -1.35
N ALA A 160 -0.62 7.59 -1.08
CA ALA A 160 -1.38 8.77 -1.49
C ALA A 160 -0.87 10.04 -0.79
N GLY A 161 -0.52 9.96 0.52
CA GLY A 161 0.10 11.06 1.27
C GLY A 161 1.48 11.45 0.71
N VAL A 162 2.31 10.46 0.34
CA VAL A 162 3.61 10.67 -0.32
C VAL A 162 3.43 11.36 -1.67
N ALA A 163 2.42 10.96 -2.46
CA ALA A 163 2.14 11.58 -3.76
C ALA A 163 1.72 13.06 -3.60
N LEU A 164 0.88 13.38 -2.62
CA LEU A 164 0.51 14.76 -2.28
C LEU A 164 1.75 15.57 -1.90
N ARG A 165 2.58 15.03 -0.99
CA ARG A 165 3.79 15.72 -0.52
C ARG A 165 4.79 15.94 -1.64
N ALA A 166 5.02 14.93 -2.49
CA ALA A 166 5.94 15.04 -3.62
C ALA A 166 5.50 16.14 -4.60
N ARG A 167 4.20 16.25 -4.89
CA ARG A 167 3.64 17.34 -5.69
C ARG A 167 3.89 18.71 -5.06
N ASP A 168 3.51 18.85 -3.80
CA ASP A 168 3.51 20.16 -3.10
C ASP A 168 4.93 20.67 -2.84
N GLU A 169 5.87 19.78 -2.53
CA GLU A 169 7.28 20.12 -2.33
C GLU A 169 8.09 20.19 -3.64
N ARG A 170 7.46 19.89 -4.81
CA ARG A 170 8.18 19.75 -6.10
C ARG A 170 9.33 18.75 -5.99
N GLY A 171 9.06 17.65 -5.30
CA GLY A 171 9.99 16.55 -5.07
C GLY A 171 10.13 15.63 -6.29
N PRO A 172 10.54 14.36 -6.08
CA PRO A 172 10.70 13.42 -7.17
C PRO A 172 9.41 13.22 -7.96
N ALA A 173 9.53 13.11 -9.29
CA ALA A 173 8.40 12.81 -10.14
C ALA A 173 7.87 11.40 -9.85
N ILE A 174 6.56 11.28 -9.67
CA ILE A 174 5.87 10.01 -9.51
C ILE A 174 5.05 9.76 -10.78
N ARG A 175 5.28 8.63 -11.43
CA ARG A 175 4.60 8.25 -12.67
C ARG A 175 3.20 7.70 -12.44
N PHE A 176 2.98 7.03 -11.28
CA PHE A 176 1.74 6.30 -11.01
C PHE A 176 1.52 6.07 -9.51
N GLN A 177 0.26 5.97 -9.08
CA GLN A 177 -0.15 5.57 -7.74
C GLN A 177 -0.87 4.22 -7.80
N LEU A 178 -0.39 3.20 -7.06
CA LEU A 178 -1.01 1.88 -6.95
C LEU A 178 -1.63 1.72 -5.56
N LEU A 179 -2.90 2.05 -5.42
CA LEU A 179 -3.60 2.16 -4.13
C LEU A 179 -4.56 0.97 -3.95
N ASN A 180 -4.14 -0.01 -3.14
CA ASN A 180 -4.94 -1.20 -2.87
C ASN A 180 -5.65 -1.09 -1.53
N GLN A 181 -6.98 -0.89 -1.53
CA GLN A 181 -7.84 -0.75 -0.35
C GLN A 181 -7.31 0.30 0.65
N PRO A 182 -6.92 1.50 0.20
CA PRO A 182 -6.20 2.46 1.02
C PRO A 182 -7.02 2.95 2.21
N GLY A 183 -6.36 3.34 3.32
CA GLY A 183 -6.96 4.11 4.39
C GLY A 183 -6.74 5.60 4.13
N LEU A 184 -7.78 6.34 3.76
CA LEU A 184 -7.66 7.71 3.25
C LEU A 184 -8.28 8.77 4.15
N ASP A 185 -9.24 8.40 5.01
CA ASP A 185 -10.06 9.35 5.75
C ASP A 185 -10.16 9.02 7.25
N ASP A 186 -9.45 9.78 8.07
CA ASP A 186 -9.45 9.64 9.53
C ASP A 186 -10.78 10.02 10.19
N ARG A 187 -11.67 10.76 9.51
CA ARG A 187 -12.97 11.19 10.04
C ARG A 187 -13.92 10.01 10.25
N GLN A 188 -13.78 8.95 9.44
CA GLN A 188 -14.59 7.72 9.52
C GLN A 188 -16.10 8.02 9.45
N GLU A 189 -16.49 8.93 8.54
CA GLU A 189 -17.86 9.45 8.42
C GLU A 189 -18.67 8.87 7.27
N THR A 190 -18.02 8.14 6.34
CA THR A 190 -18.71 7.49 5.23
C THR A 190 -19.70 6.43 5.72
N TRP A 191 -20.64 6.03 4.87
CA TRP A 191 -21.61 5.00 5.23
C TRP A 191 -20.91 3.69 5.57
N SER A 192 -19.96 3.24 4.77
CA SER A 192 -19.21 2.00 5.02
C SER A 192 -18.41 2.07 6.31
N ALA A 193 -17.72 3.19 6.59
CA ALA A 193 -16.96 3.39 7.82
C ALA A 193 -17.84 3.34 9.07
N ARG A 194 -19.08 3.82 9.00
CA ARG A 194 -20.02 3.80 10.13
C ARG A 194 -20.71 2.46 10.34
N ASN A 195 -21.01 1.72 9.25
CA ASN A 195 -21.92 0.59 9.30
C ASN A 195 -21.23 -0.78 9.25
N PHE A 196 -20.00 -0.87 8.75
CA PHE A 196 -19.26 -2.13 8.76
C PHE A 196 -18.58 -2.39 10.10
N THR A 197 -19.37 -2.89 11.06
CA THR A 197 -18.97 -3.11 12.46
C THR A 197 -18.41 -4.50 12.73
N ASP A 198 -18.76 -5.48 11.90
CA ASP A 198 -18.48 -6.91 12.04
C ASP A 198 -17.90 -7.57 10.79
N THR A 199 -17.42 -6.76 9.85
CA THR A 199 -16.73 -7.29 8.66
C THR A 199 -15.50 -8.11 9.04
N PRO A 200 -15.20 -9.19 8.30
CA PRO A 200 -14.05 -10.04 8.60
C PRO A 200 -12.75 -9.26 8.59
N TRP A 201 -11.82 -9.67 9.44
CA TRP A 201 -10.45 -9.16 9.55
C TRP A 201 -10.36 -7.68 9.96
N PHE A 202 -10.95 -6.75 9.19
CA PHE A 202 -10.90 -5.31 9.43
C PHE A 202 -12.31 -4.72 9.44
N ASN A 203 -12.64 -3.98 10.48
CA ASN A 203 -13.94 -3.39 10.72
C ASN A 203 -13.80 -1.96 11.26
N ARG A 204 -14.93 -1.28 11.49
CA ARG A 204 -14.99 0.10 12.01
C ARG A 204 -14.12 0.32 13.24
N ASP A 205 -14.19 -0.58 14.22
CA ASP A 205 -13.51 -0.34 15.52
C ASP A 205 -11.99 -0.47 15.36
N LYS A 206 -11.53 -1.40 14.50
CA LYS A 206 -10.12 -1.49 14.13
C LYS A 206 -9.65 -0.28 13.33
N ALA A 207 -10.47 0.22 12.39
CA ALA A 207 -10.15 1.43 11.63
C ALA A 207 -9.96 2.64 12.55
N ARG A 208 -10.86 2.83 13.52
CA ARG A 208 -10.75 3.89 14.51
C ARG A 208 -9.54 3.75 15.43
N ALA A 209 -9.21 2.52 15.84
CA ALA A 209 -8.01 2.27 16.64
C ALA A 209 -6.73 2.58 15.85
N ALA A 210 -6.66 2.14 14.59
CA ALA A 210 -5.54 2.41 13.69
C ALA A 210 -5.29 3.91 13.53
N TRP A 211 -6.32 4.69 13.22
CA TRP A 211 -6.21 6.15 13.08
C TRP A 211 -5.79 6.83 14.37
N ARG A 212 -6.32 6.41 15.53
CA ARG A 212 -5.90 6.97 16.84
C ARG A 212 -4.42 6.74 17.12
N HIS A 213 -3.91 5.54 16.87
CA HIS A 213 -2.50 5.25 17.04
C HIS A 213 -1.64 6.03 16.05
N TYR A 214 -2.03 6.05 14.77
CA TYR A 214 -1.28 6.72 13.72
C TYR A 214 -1.15 8.23 13.95
N LEU A 215 -2.24 8.89 14.27
CA LEU A 215 -2.24 10.34 14.52
C LEU A 215 -1.64 10.70 15.88
N GLY A 216 -1.82 9.83 16.90
CA GLY A 216 -1.44 10.18 18.27
C GLY A 216 -2.14 11.46 18.71
N SER A 217 -1.36 12.49 19.04
CA SER A 217 -1.85 13.84 19.37
C SER A 217 -1.75 14.84 18.20
N ALA A 218 -1.22 14.42 17.05
CA ALA A 218 -1.05 15.30 15.91
C ALA A 218 -2.40 15.59 15.21
N PRO A 219 -2.63 16.81 14.71
CA PRO A 219 -3.79 17.09 13.87
C PRO A 219 -3.68 16.32 12.56
N ALA A 220 -4.82 15.81 12.07
CA ALA A 220 -4.86 15.19 10.78
C ALA A 220 -4.66 16.23 9.67
N THR A 221 -3.58 16.06 8.90
CA THR A 221 -3.29 16.88 7.72
C THR A 221 -3.66 16.12 6.44
N PRO A 222 -3.71 16.76 5.26
CA PRO A 222 -3.87 16.06 3.98
C PRO A 222 -2.80 14.98 3.73
N TYR A 223 -1.62 15.12 4.30
CA TYR A 223 -0.57 14.12 4.15
C TYR A 223 -0.79 12.88 5.03
N ALA A 224 -1.44 13.06 6.20
CA ALA A 224 -1.83 11.95 7.05
C ALA A 224 -3.09 11.25 6.52
N ALA A 225 -4.07 12.03 6.08
CA ALA A 225 -5.37 11.59 5.61
C ALA A 225 -5.69 12.23 4.24
N PRO A 226 -5.31 11.59 3.13
CA PRO A 226 -5.40 12.16 1.78
C PRO A 226 -6.79 12.64 1.36
N ALA A 227 -7.86 12.07 1.92
CA ALA A 227 -9.23 12.53 1.68
C ALA A 227 -9.51 13.95 2.18
N ARG A 228 -8.64 14.50 3.04
CA ARG A 228 -8.73 15.90 3.52
C ARG A 228 -8.15 16.91 2.53
N ALA A 229 -7.38 16.48 1.53
CA ALA A 229 -6.83 17.40 0.54
C ALA A 229 -7.94 18.09 -0.22
N GLU A 230 -7.93 19.42 -0.30
CA GLU A 230 -8.92 20.19 -1.04
C GLU A 230 -8.63 20.14 -2.55
N ASP A 231 -7.35 20.21 -2.92
CA ASP A 231 -6.88 20.13 -4.31
C ASP A 231 -6.15 18.81 -4.55
N LEU A 232 -6.66 18.03 -5.52
CA LEU A 232 -6.07 16.79 -6.02
C LEU A 232 -5.50 16.93 -7.43
N SER A 233 -5.47 18.15 -7.98
CA SER A 233 -4.91 18.39 -9.31
C SER A 233 -3.42 18.07 -9.39
N ALA A 234 -2.94 17.78 -10.59
CA ALA A 234 -1.54 17.47 -10.87
C ALA A 234 -0.95 16.28 -10.08
N LEU A 235 -1.78 15.46 -9.45
CA LEU A 235 -1.36 14.17 -8.92
C LEU A 235 -1.14 13.16 -10.07
N PRO A 236 -0.27 12.17 -9.87
CA PRO A 236 -0.05 11.13 -10.88
C PRO A 236 -1.31 10.28 -11.07
N PRO A 237 -1.51 9.69 -12.28
CA PRO A 237 -2.58 8.72 -12.52
C PRO A 237 -2.60 7.64 -11.45
N ALA A 238 -3.78 7.12 -11.14
CA ALA A 238 -3.96 6.16 -10.04
C ALA A 238 -4.72 4.91 -10.48
N TYR A 239 -4.32 3.78 -9.89
CA TYR A 239 -5.16 2.60 -9.75
C TYR A 239 -5.66 2.55 -8.32
N ILE A 240 -6.97 2.37 -8.15
CA ILE A 240 -7.60 2.21 -6.85
C ILE A 240 -8.43 0.93 -6.86
N ALA A 241 -8.12 0.01 -5.95
CA ALA A 241 -8.96 -1.15 -5.71
C ALA A 241 -9.63 -1.03 -4.35
N THR A 242 -10.90 -1.42 -4.28
CA THR A 242 -11.63 -1.48 -3.01
C THR A 242 -12.45 -2.77 -2.88
N ALA A 243 -12.66 -3.23 -1.65
CA ALA A 243 -13.44 -4.43 -1.35
C ALA A 243 -14.87 -4.05 -0.96
N GLU A 244 -15.85 -4.88 -1.35
CA GLU A 244 -17.26 -4.61 -1.08
C GLU A 244 -17.56 -4.47 0.42
N LEU A 245 -17.02 -5.39 1.23
CA LEU A 245 -17.24 -5.45 2.67
C LEU A 245 -16.04 -4.86 3.43
N CYS A 246 -15.71 -3.60 3.14
CA CYS A 246 -14.59 -2.89 3.73
C CYS A 246 -15.03 -1.54 4.30
N PRO A 247 -14.66 -1.18 5.54
CA PRO A 247 -14.94 0.15 6.08
C PRO A 247 -14.42 1.29 5.20
N ASN A 248 -13.29 1.09 4.52
CA ASN A 248 -12.67 2.09 3.65
C ASN A 248 -13.38 2.21 2.27
N ARG A 249 -14.30 1.29 1.91
CA ARG A 249 -14.89 1.24 0.57
C ARG A 249 -15.37 2.58 0.04
N ASP A 250 -16.18 3.28 0.81
CA ASP A 250 -16.81 4.50 0.32
C ASP A 250 -15.81 5.67 0.23
N GLU A 251 -14.83 5.74 1.14
CA GLU A 251 -13.77 6.74 1.04
C GLU A 251 -12.89 6.52 -0.20
N ASP A 252 -12.59 5.26 -0.55
CA ASP A 252 -11.85 4.89 -1.77
C ASP A 252 -12.60 5.34 -3.03
N LEU A 253 -13.92 5.05 -3.10
CA LEU A 253 -14.78 5.46 -4.21
C LEU A 253 -14.87 6.99 -4.33
N ILE A 254 -15.06 7.69 -3.22
CA ILE A 254 -15.14 9.16 -3.17
C ILE A 254 -13.80 9.76 -3.60
N TYR A 255 -12.68 9.22 -3.13
CA TYR A 255 -11.35 9.72 -3.49
C TYR A 255 -11.07 9.53 -4.98
N ALA A 256 -11.41 8.36 -5.54
CA ALA A 256 -11.32 8.12 -6.98
C ALA A 256 -12.15 9.13 -7.79
N GLN A 257 -13.39 9.39 -7.39
CA GLN A 257 -14.24 10.39 -8.03
C GLN A 257 -13.63 11.80 -7.97
N ARG A 258 -13.07 12.18 -6.82
CA ARG A 258 -12.43 13.49 -6.65
C ARG A 258 -11.16 13.65 -7.48
N LEU A 259 -10.36 12.58 -7.64
CA LEU A 259 -9.22 12.57 -8.56
C LEU A 259 -9.68 12.82 -10.00
N LEU A 260 -10.72 12.10 -10.47
CA LEU A 260 -11.29 12.32 -11.81
C LEU A 260 -11.79 13.75 -12.00
N GLN A 261 -12.47 14.33 -11.00
CA GLN A 261 -12.93 15.72 -11.02
C GLN A 261 -11.78 16.73 -11.08
N ALA A 262 -10.63 16.38 -10.51
CA ALA A 262 -9.40 17.16 -10.56
C ALA A 262 -8.57 16.94 -11.85
N GLY A 263 -9.10 16.17 -12.82
CA GLY A 263 -8.42 15.89 -14.08
C GLY A 263 -7.35 14.79 -14.02
N VAL A 264 -7.28 14.04 -12.93
CA VAL A 264 -6.37 12.91 -12.76
C VAL A 264 -7.02 11.64 -13.29
N SER A 265 -6.32 10.90 -14.14
CA SER A 265 -6.80 9.60 -14.67
C SER A 265 -6.82 8.54 -13.58
N VAL A 266 -7.93 7.81 -13.46
CA VAL A 266 -8.10 6.76 -12.45
C VAL A 266 -8.64 5.49 -13.08
N GLU A 267 -8.00 4.37 -12.78
CA GLU A 267 -8.56 3.03 -12.97
C GLU A 267 -9.09 2.54 -11.62
N LEU A 268 -10.41 2.31 -11.52
CA LEU A 268 -11.09 1.96 -10.28
C LEU A 268 -11.71 0.58 -10.37
N HIS A 269 -11.37 -0.30 -9.42
CA HIS A 269 -11.93 -1.64 -9.28
C HIS A 269 -12.61 -1.81 -7.92
N GLN A 270 -13.92 -1.95 -7.91
CA GLN A 270 -14.68 -2.40 -6.76
C GLN A 270 -14.94 -3.91 -6.90
N TRP A 271 -14.40 -4.71 -5.97
CA TRP A 271 -14.43 -6.17 -6.03
C TRP A 271 -15.61 -6.73 -5.24
N PRO A 272 -16.62 -7.31 -5.93
CA PRO A 272 -17.81 -7.85 -5.25
C PRO A 272 -17.48 -9.08 -4.41
N GLY A 273 -18.21 -9.27 -3.32
CA GLY A 273 -18.06 -10.41 -2.41
C GLY A 273 -16.82 -10.43 -1.55
N THR A 274 -15.92 -9.45 -1.69
CA THR A 274 -14.64 -9.40 -0.99
C THR A 274 -14.69 -8.58 0.30
N PHE A 275 -13.76 -8.83 1.22
CA PHE A 275 -13.54 -8.03 2.43
C PHE A 275 -12.10 -7.52 2.48
N HIS A 276 -11.83 -6.59 3.39
CA HIS A 276 -10.50 -5.98 3.52
C HIS A 276 -9.41 -7.02 3.74
N GLY A 277 -8.42 -7.07 2.86
CA GLY A 277 -7.31 -8.03 2.94
C GLY A 277 -7.64 -9.44 2.43
N SER A 278 -8.86 -9.70 1.90
CA SER A 278 -9.25 -11.03 1.40
C SER A 278 -8.36 -11.56 0.28
N GLN A 279 -7.66 -10.70 -0.45
CA GLN A 279 -6.70 -11.10 -1.48
C GLN A 279 -5.53 -11.95 -0.95
N ALA A 280 -5.32 -12.01 0.38
CA ALA A 280 -4.38 -12.92 1.04
C ALA A 280 -4.81 -14.40 0.93
N ILE A 281 -6.07 -14.66 0.65
CA ILE A 281 -6.58 -16.00 0.41
C ILE A 281 -6.28 -16.37 -1.05
N VAL A 282 -5.01 -16.68 -1.33
CA VAL A 282 -4.49 -16.89 -2.71
C VAL A 282 -5.11 -18.08 -3.44
N SER A 283 -5.82 -18.96 -2.75
CA SER A 283 -6.56 -20.08 -3.37
C SER A 283 -7.90 -19.66 -3.99
N ALA A 284 -8.48 -18.53 -3.56
CA ALA A 284 -9.76 -18.06 -4.09
C ALA A 284 -9.56 -17.40 -5.47
N GLU A 285 -10.46 -17.73 -6.42
CA GLU A 285 -10.38 -17.18 -7.79
C GLU A 285 -10.44 -15.65 -7.80
N VAL A 286 -11.33 -15.06 -7.00
CA VAL A 286 -11.43 -13.59 -6.90
C VAL A 286 -10.14 -12.95 -6.41
N SER A 287 -9.44 -13.58 -5.47
CA SER A 287 -8.13 -13.10 -4.96
C SER A 287 -7.04 -13.21 -6.01
N GLN A 288 -7.01 -14.30 -6.78
CA GLN A 288 -6.07 -14.46 -7.89
C GLN A 288 -6.27 -13.37 -8.95
N ARG A 289 -7.52 -13.06 -9.29
CA ARG A 289 -7.86 -11.98 -10.22
C ARG A 289 -7.43 -10.61 -9.69
N GLN A 290 -7.69 -10.32 -8.41
CA GLN A 290 -7.24 -9.08 -7.76
C GLN A 290 -5.72 -8.92 -7.84
N ASN A 291 -4.99 -9.96 -7.47
CA ASN A 291 -3.54 -9.97 -7.46
C ASN A 291 -2.93 -9.84 -8.87
N ALA A 292 -3.50 -10.53 -9.85
CA ALA A 292 -3.09 -10.42 -11.25
C ALA A 292 -3.31 -9.01 -11.80
N GLU A 293 -4.43 -8.36 -11.43
CA GLU A 293 -4.76 -7.02 -11.90
C GLU A 293 -3.82 -5.95 -11.32
N LEU A 294 -3.39 -6.07 -10.04
CA LEU A 294 -2.39 -5.17 -9.47
C LEU A 294 -1.10 -5.16 -10.30
N GLY A 295 -0.58 -6.34 -10.64
CA GLY A 295 0.62 -6.47 -11.48
C GLY A 295 0.40 -5.94 -12.91
N ALA A 296 -0.77 -6.21 -13.50
CA ALA A 296 -1.12 -5.77 -14.84
C ALA A 296 -1.27 -4.25 -14.93
N ALA A 297 -1.96 -3.62 -13.96
CA ALA A 297 -2.13 -2.18 -13.88
C ALA A 297 -0.77 -1.46 -13.77
N LEU A 298 0.10 -1.94 -12.89
CA LEU A 298 1.44 -1.38 -12.72
C LEU A 298 2.27 -1.52 -14.00
N ARG A 299 2.25 -2.69 -14.65
CA ARG A 299 2.94 -2.91 -15.92
C ARG A 299 2.44 -1.96 -17.02
N ARG A 300 1.11 -1.77 -17.17
CA ARG A 300 0.54 -0.84 -18.16
C ARG A 300 0.96 0.60 -17.89
N ALA A 301 0.88 1.03 -16.65
CA ALA A 301 1.19 2.41 -16.25
C ALA A 301 2.66 2.79 -16.42
N LEU A 302 3.55 1.81 -16.26
CA LEU A 302 4.99 1.98 -16.34
C LEU A 302 5.59 1.44 -17.66
N ALA A 303 4.78 0.98 -18.61
CA ALA A 303 5.23 0.71 -19.97
C ALA A 303 5.66 2.03 -20.61
N GLY A 304 6.92 2.14 -20.99
CA GLY A 304 7.52 3.34 -21.59
C GLY A 304 7.73 3.20 -23.07
#